data_644e1ad87ed3a1648a6385e481d30170
#
_entry.id   644e1ad87ed3a1648a6385e481d30170
#
_cell.length_a   1.000
_cell.length_b   1.000
_cell.length_c   1.000
_cell.angle_alpha   90.00
_cell.angle_beta   90.00
_cell.angle_gamma   90.00
#
_symmetry.space_group_name_H-M   'P 1'
#
loop_
_entity.id
_entity.type
_entity.pdbx_description
1 polymer ?
#
loop_
_entity_poly.entity_id
_entity_poly.type
_entity_poly.pdbx_seq_one_letter_code
_entity_poly.pdbx_strand_id
1 'polypeptide(L)'
;KHGPTFVNHRINSCVCTSSRSVLYTGQHIQHTKMFDNVNFPWTNSMSTEIPTVGDMLRTAGYYTAYKGKWHLTKEFETVNKEGHLTKIFTEEMEAYGFSDYLGVGDIIAHHQGGYRYDGVTAAMTGSWLRGKGRELAAESKPWFLAVNLVNPHDVMFYDTDAPGTAHQAPKALTHVVREPRDPLYAKQWHFDLPANHAQPLDAPGRPPAHRDFLRSHDALVGEIPNEVPRWRRRHNYYLNCLRDVDRNIAAALAEGKTTIFRPLDA
;
A
#
# COMPACT_ATOMS: atom_id res chain seq x y z
N LYS A 1 1.14 -12.26 19.18
CA LYS A 1 1.21 -12.70 17.76
C LYS A 1 1.01 -14.21 17.74
N HIS A 2 0.04 -14.68 16.99
CA HIS A 2 -0.28 -16.09 16.85
C HIS A 2 -0.21 -16.43 15.35
N GLY A 3 0.72 -17.28 14.95
CA GLY A 3 0.87 -17.74 13.58
C GLY A 3 2.32 -17.80 13.10
N PRO A 4 2.57 -18.42 11.92
CA PRO A 4 3.90 -18.54 11.36
C PRO A 4 4.47 -17.19 10.93
N THR A 5 5.80 -17.05 11.04
CA THR A 5 6.55 -15.91 10.53
C THR A 5 7.43 -16.37 9.37
N PHE A 6 7.23 -15.78 8.20
CA PHE A 6 8.03 -16.09 7.00
C PHE A 6 9.24 -15.15 6.92
N VAL A 7 10.42 -15.65 7.23
CA VAL A 7 11.66 -14.86 7.26
C VAL A 7 12.28 -14.65 5.87
N ASN A 8 11.91 -15.48 4.88
CA ASN A 8 12.39 -15.44 3.51
C ASN A 8 11.30 -15.10 2.50
N HIS A 9 10.26 -14.36 2.93
CA HIS A 9 9.21 -13.92 2.02
C HIS A 9 9.78 -12.94 0.98
N ARG A 10 9.46 -13.16 -0.29
CA ARG A 10 9.88 -12.31 -1.41
C ARG A 10 8.70 -11.99 -2.30
N ILE A 11 8.65 -10.79 -2.83
CA ILE A 11 7.68 -10.43 -3.87
C ILE A 11 8.11 -11.04 -5.20
N ASN A 12 7.14 -11.41 -6.01
CA ASN A 12 7.37 -12.03 -7.31
C ASN A 12 7.74 -11.00 -8.39
N SER A 13 7.23 -9.79 -8.26
CA SER A 13 7.51 -8.69 -9.18
C SER A 13 7.39 -7.33 -8.49
N CYS A 14 8.02 -6.31 -9.02
CA CYS A 14 7.85 -4.90 -8.68
C CYS A 14 7.22 -4.20 -9.90
N VAL A 15 6.55 -3.11 -9.76
CA VAL A 15 6.24 -2.33 -8.56
C VAL A 15 4.87 -2.68 -7.98
N CYS A 16 4.10 -1.69 -7.45
CA CYS A 16 2.83 -1.95 -6.75
C CYS A 16 1.84 -2.80 -7.56
N THR A 17 1.45 -2.36 -8.75
CA THR A 17 0.46 -3.06 -9.61
C THR A 17 0.92 -4.46 -9.96
N SER A 18 2.17 -4.63 -10.41
CA SER A 18 2.72 -5.93 -10.76
C SER A 18 2.67 -6.91 -9.59
N SER A 19 3.15 -6.49 -8.41
CA SER A 19 3.11 -7.31 -7.19
C SER A 19 1.68 -7.64 -6.75
N ARG A 20 0.77 -6.66 -6.81
CA ARG A 20 -0.63 -6.85 -6.41
C ARG A 20 -1.37 -7.80 -7.35
N SER A 21 -1.12 -7.71 -8.65
CA SER A 21 -1.73 -8.65 -9.61
C SER A 21 -1.36 -10.10 -9.30
N VAL A 22 -0.09 -10.36 -8.96
CA VAL A 22 0.35 -11.70 -8.54
C VAL A 22 -0.30 -12.12 -7.22
N LEU A 23 -0.37 -11.20 -6.25
CA LEU A 23 -0.98 -11.48 -4.94
C LEU A 23 -2.45 -11.88 -5.05
N TYR A 24 -3.22 -11.15 -5.86
CA TYR A 24 -4.66 -11.37 -5.97
C TYR A 24 -5.07 -12.48 -6.93
N THR A 25 -4.23 -12.85 -7.89
CA THR A 25 -4.56 -13.88 -8.89
C THR A 25 -3.78 -15.19 -8.70
N GLY A 26 -2.68 -15.18 -7.96
CA GLY A 26 -1.74 -16.29 -7.90
C GLY A 26 -0.98 -16.53 -9.21
N GLN A 27 -1.10 -15.63 -10.19
CA GLN A 27 -0.49 -15.77 -11.51
C GLN A 27 0.69 -14.82 -11.68
N HIS A 28 1.71 -15.24 -12.45
CA HIS A 28 2.83 -14.36 -12.81
C HIS A 28 2.40 -13.21 -13.73
N ILE A 29 3.16 -12.12 -13.73
CA ILE A 29 2.83 -10.89 -14.49
C ILE A 29 2.71 -11.09 -16.01
N GLN A 30 3.39 -12.07 -16.58
CA GLN A 30 3.23 -12.42 -18.00
C GLN A 30 1.81 -12.93 -18.34
N HIS A 31 1.09 -13.47 -17.37
CA HIS A 31 -0.31 -13.89 -17.49
C HIS A 31 -1.27 -12.74 -17.19
N THR A 32 -1.02 -12.00 -16.12
CA THR A 32 -1.86 -10.85 -15.75
C THR A 32 -1.65 -9.63 -16.66
N LYS A 33 -0.54 -9.57 -17.41
CA LYS A 33 -0.11 -8.45 -18.25
C LYS A 33 0.18 -7.15 -17.49
N MET A 34 0.31 -7.23 -16.17
CA MET A 34 0.55 -6.09 -15.30
C MET A 34 2.06 -5.87 -15.10
N PHE A 35 2.73 -5.38 -16.14
CA PHE A 35 4.19 -5.22 -16.16
C PHE A 35 4.68 -3.95 -15.47
N ASP A 36 3.80 -2.96 -15.27
CA ASP A 36 4.11 -1.68 -14.64
C ASP A 36 2.88 -1.14 -13.92
N ASN A 37 2.99 -0.03 -13.20
CA ASN A 37 1.88 0.58 -12.50
C ASN A 37 0.77 1.02 -13.47
N VAL A 38 -0.45 0.74 -13.10
CA VAL A 38 -1.66 0.97 -13.92
C VAL A 38 -1.90 2.44 -14.24
N ASN A 39 -1.36 3.36 -13.44
CA ASN A 39 -1.45 4.80 -13.69
C ASN A 39 -0.56 5.29 -14.86
N PHE A 40 0.33 4.46 -15.39
CA PHE A 40 1.10 4.81 -16.59
C PHE A 40 0.29 4.60 -17.86
N PRO A 41 0.46 5.45 -18.90
CA PRO A 41 -0.32 5.36 -20.15
C PRO A 41 -0.20 4.03 -20.88
N TRP A 42 0.94 3.36 -20.76
CA TRP A 42 1.24 2.10 -21.42
C TRP A 42 0.75 0.84 -20.69
N THR A 43 0.21 0.97 -19.48
CA THR A 43 -0.35 -0.15 -18.72
C THR A 43 -1.87 -0.04 -18.71
N ASN A 44 -2.58 -1.10 -19.11
CA ASN A 44 -4.04 -1.16 -19.05
C ASN A 44 -4.50 -1.63 -17.67
N SER A 45 -5.79 -1.44 -17.38
CA SER A 45 -6.45 -2.10 -16.23
C SER A 45 -6.30 -3.62 -16.34
N MET A 46 -6.18 -4.31 -15.20
CA MET A 46 -6.18 -5.77 -15.18
C MET A 46 -7.50 -6.30 -15.74
N SER A 47 -7.42 -7.31 -16.60
CA SER A 47 -8.63 -7.93 -17.16
C SER A 47 -9.49 -8.55 -16.07
N THR A 48 -10.78 -8.28 -16.12
CA THR A 48 -11.79 -8.90 -15.23
C THR A 48 -12.05 -10.37 -15.56
N GLU A 49 -11.54 -10.86 -16.69
CA GLU A 49 -11.58 -12.30 -17.04
C GLU A 49 -10.55 -13.14 -16.25
N ILE A 50 -9.57 -12.49 -15.63
CA ILE A 50 -8.59 -13.18 -14.81
C ILE A 50 -9.15 -13.31 -13.40
N PRO A 51 -9.48 -14.53 -12.93
CA PRO A 51 -10.10 -14.71 -11.63
C PRO A 51 -9.14 -14.30 -10.51
N THR A 52 -9.65 -13.52 -9.58
CA THR A 52 -8.95 -13.15 -8.36
C THR A 52 -9.26 -14.14 -7.22
N VAL A 53 -8.56 -14.00 -6.11
CA VAL A 53 -8.90 -14.73 -4.88
C VAL A 53 -10.34 -14.45 -4.42
N GLY A 54 -10.89 -13.28 -4.75
CA GLY A 54 -12.31 -12.96 -4.51
C GLY A 54 -13.25 -13.88 -5.28
N ASP A 55 -13.02 -14.04 -6.59
CA ASP A 55 -13.81 -14.93 -7.45
C ASP A 55 -13.68 -16.40 -7.01
N MET A 56 -12.45 -16.84 -6.72
CA MET A 56 -12.16 -18.19 -6.25
C MET A 56 -12.91 -18.49 -4.94
N LEU A 57 -12.88 -17.57 -4.00
CA LEU A 57 -13.58 -17.73 -2.71
C LEU A 57 -15.10 -17.65 -2.86
N ARG A 58 -15.63 -16.82 -3.76
CA ARG A 58 -17.07 -16.81 -4.09
C ARG A 58 -17.52 -18.17 -4.63
N THR A 59 -16.72 -18.77 -5.52
CA THR A 59 -17.00 -20.13 -6.02
C THR A 59 -17.00 -21.17 -4.89
N ALA A 60 -16.17 -20.98 -3.86
CA ALA A 60 -16.15 -21.83 -2.66
C ALA A 60 -17.26 -21.48 -1.64
N GLY A 61 -18.17 -20.54 -1.96
CA GLY A 61 -19.30 -20.19 -1.12
C GLY A 61 -19.06 -19.06 -0.13
N TYR A 62 -17.91 -18.40 -0.15
CA TYR A 62 -17.63 -17.25 0.72
C TYR A 62 -18.33 -16.00 0.23
N TYR A 63 -18.67 -15.13 1.17
CA TYR A 63 -18.90 -13.73 0.90
C TYR A 63 -17.54 -13.00 0.89
N THR A 64 -17.26 -12.19 -0.12
CA THR A 64 -15.95 -11.53 -0.28
C THR A 64 -16.13 -10.02 -0.32
N ALA A 65 -15.36 -9.30 0.50
CA ALA A 65 -15.42 -7.84 0.60
C ALA A 65 -14.03 -7.21 0.56
N TYR A 66 -13.97 -5.92 0.21
CA TYR A 66 -12.72 -5.19 0.02
C TYR A 66 -12.75 -3.79 0.64
N LYS A 67 -11.64 -3.38 1.26
CA LYS A 67 -11.43 -2.02 1.76
C LYS A 67 -10.02 -1.52 1.42
N GLY A 68 -9.93 -0.26 1.04
CA GLY A 68 -8.65 0.43 0.81
C GLY A 68 -8.09 0.29 -0.60
N LYS A 69 -6.78 0.36 -0.74
CA LYS A 69 -6.06 0.48 -2.01
C LYS A 69 -6.19 -0.77 -2.88
N TRP A 70 -6.59 -0.61 -4.16
CA TRP A 70 -6.64 -1.67 -5.16
C TRP A 70 -5.45 -1.64 -6.13
N HIS A 71 -5.29 -0.58 -6.87
CA HIS A 71 -4.20 -0.27 -7.81
C HIS A 71 -4.01 -1.29 -8.94
N LEU A 72 -5.10 -1.85 -9.46
CA LEU A 72 -5.11 -2.75 -10.62
C LEU A 72 -6.05 -2.29 -11.72
N THR A 73 -6.71 -1.14 -11.55
CA THR A 73 -7.59 -0.53 -12.56
C THR A 73 -7.39 0.98 -12.61
N LYS A 74 -7.50 1.55 -13.82
CA LYS A 74 -7.48 3.01 -14.04
C LYS A 74 -8.74 3.70 -13.56
N GLU A 75 -9.83 2.96 -13.39
CA GLU A 75 -11.11 3.49 -12.97
C GLU A 75 -11.07 4.16 -11.57
N PHE A 76 -10.06 3.79 -10.76
CA PHE A 76 -9.89 4.34 -9.42
C PHE A 76 -8.99 5.58 -9.34
N GLU A 77 -8.54 6.09 -10.47
CA GLU A 77 -7.81 7.35 -10.51
C GLU A 77 -8.79 8.53 -10.44
N THR A 78 -8.87 9.18 -9.28
CA THR A 78 -9.89 10.22 -9.00
C THR A 78 -9.33 11.49 -8.39
N VAL A 79 -8.12 11.80 -8.70
CA VAL A 79 -7.50 13.04 -8.23
C VAL A 79 -7.50 14.05 -9.34
N ASN A 80 -8.04 15.24 -9.07
CA ASN A 80 -7.95 16.37 -10.00
C ASN A 80 -6.52 16.96 -10.02
N LYS A 81 -6.28 17.94 -10.87
CA LYS A 81 -4.96 18.58 -11.00
C LYS A 81 -4.47 19.25 -9.72
N GLU A 82 -5.38 19.63 -8.84
CA GLU A 82 -5.10 20.22 -7.53
C GLU A 82 -4.89 19.19 -6.43
N GLY A 83 -4.97 17.89 -6.75
CA GLY A 83 -4.80 16.81 -5.78
C GLY A 83 -6.02 16.53 -4.89
N HIS A 84 -7.20 17.04 -5.26
CA HIS A 84 -8.42 16.77 -4.52
C HIS A 84 -9.13 15.54 -5.06
N LEU A 85 -9.72 14.76 -4.17
CA LEU A 85 -10.58 13.64 -4.50
C LEU A 85 -11.87 14.12 -5.14
N THR A 86 -12.28 13.48 -6.23
CA THR A 86 -13.42 13.94 -7.05
C THR A 86 -14.58 12.97 -7.08
N LYS A 87 -14.39 11.72 -6.59
CA LYS A 87 -15.41 10.66 -6.66
C LYS A 87 -15.29 9.70 -5.49
N ILE A 88 -16.41 9.12 -5.08
CA ILE A 88 -16.52 7.95 -4.21
C ILE A 88 -16.94 6.76 -5.09
N PHE A 89 -16.32 5.61 -4.88
CA PHE A 89 -16.60 4.36 -5.58
C PHE A 89 -17.32 3.40 -4.67
N THR A 90 -18.22 2.60 -5.22
CA THR A 90 -19.04 1.65 -4.46
C THR A 90 -19.10 0.25 -5.06
N GLU A 91 -19.13 0.12 -6.39
CA GLU A 91 -19.42 -1.15 -7.06
C GLU A 91 -18.30 -1.66 -7.97
N GLU A 92 -17.26 -0.85 -8.17
CA GLU A 92 -16.19 -1.12 -9.14
C GLU A 92 -15.41 -2.40 -8.82
N MET A 93 -15.42 -2.84 -7.58
CA MET A 93 -14.73 -4.06 -7.15
C MET A 93 -15.53 -5.35 -7.39
N GLU A 94 -16.83 -5.25 -7.72
CA GLU A 94 -17.66 -6.43 -8.03
C GLU A 94 -17.12 -7.20 -9.23
N ALA A 95 -16.61 -6.48 -10.24
CA ALA A 95 -15.99 -7.07 -11.42
C ALA A 95 -14.70 -7.87 -11.13
N TYR A 96 -14.14 -7.70 -9.94
CA TYR A 96 -12.93 -8.39 -9.46
C TYR A 96 -13.24 -9.34 -8.29
N GLY A 97 -14.49 -9.72 -8.13
CA GLY A 97 -14.93 -10.69 -7.14
C GLY A 97 -15.00 -10.16 -5.70
N PHE A 98 -15.15 -8.85 -5.48
CA PHE A 98 -15.26 -8.27 -4.14
C PHE A 98 -16.45 -7.31 -4.01
N SER A 99 -17.23 -7.48 -2.97
CA SER A 99 -18.36 -6.62 -2.62
C SER A 99 -17.99 -5.55 -1.58
N ASP A 100 -18.96 -4.69 -1.31
CA ASP A 100 -18.93 -3.69 -0.24
C ASP A 100 -17.74 -2.73 -0.30
N TYR A 101 -17.19 -2.50 -1.48
CA TYR A 101 -16.22 -1.43 -1.61
C TYR A 101 -16.91 -0.09 -1.36
N LEU A 102 -16.31 0.69 -0.49
CA LEU A 102 -16.63 2.09 -0.31
C LEU A 102 -15.30 2.80 -0.12
N GLY A 103 -14.96 3.70 -1.02
CA GLY A 103 -13.66 4.33 -0.95
C GLY A 103 -13.49 5.48 -1.93
N VAL A 104 -12.38 6.16 -1.77
CA VAL A 104 -11.98 7.32 -2.56
C VAL A 104 -11.13 6.94 -3.78
N GLY A 105 -11.05 5.65 -4.06
CA GLY A 105 -10.18 5.11 -5.09
C GLY A 105 -8.75 4.91 -4.63
N ASP A 106 -7.83 4.84 -5.58
CA ASP A 106 -6.43 4.65 -5.31
C ASP A 106 -5.73 5.97 -5.01
N ILE A 107 -5.10 6.03 -3.84
CA ILE A 107 -4.37 7.19 -3.36
C ILE A 107 -2.91 7.03 -3.77
N ILE A 108 -2.69 7.09 -5.10
CA ILE A 108 -1.39 6.93 -5.72
C ILE A 108 -0.79 8.32 -5.95
N ALA A 109 0.55 8.42 -5.88
CA ALA A 109 1.28 9.66 -6.05
C ALA A 109 0.88 10.80 -5.07
N HIS A 110 0.18 10.46 -4.00
CA HIS A 110 -0.15 11.39 -2.93
C HIS A 110 0.91 11.36 -1.83
N HIS A 111 1.51 12.50 -1.57
CA HIS A 111 2.27 12.67 -0.35
C HIS A 111 1.35 12.52 0.86
N GLN A 112 1.79 11.78 1.87
CA GLN A 112 1.03 11.48 3.09
C GLN A 112 -0.33 10.78 2.82
N GLY A 113 -0.42 9.97 1.77
CA GLY A 113 -1.65 9.24 1.44
C GLY A 113 -2.05 8.26 2.53
N GLY A 114 -1.10 7.51 3.08
CA GLY A 114 -1.33 6.60 4.20
C GLY A 114 -1.72 7.35 5.48
N TYR A 115 -0.98 8.38 5.84
CA TYR A 115 -1.31 9.21 7.01
C TYR A 115 -2.73 9.78 6.98
N ARG A 116 -3.18 10.23 5.81
CA ARG A 116 -4.51 10.87 5.66
C ARG A 116 -5.66 9.87 5.59
N TYR A 117 -5.43 8.70 4.98
CA TYR A 117 -6.55 7.83 4.57
C TYR A 117 -6.56 6.44 5.20
N ASP A 118 -5.46 5.95 5.76
CA ASP A 118 -5.44 4.64 6.41
C ASP A 118 -6.37 4.57 7.62
N GLY A 119 -6.50 5.68 8.37
CA GLY A 119 -7.47 5.79 9.45
C GLY A 119 -8.92 5.70 8.96
N VAL A 120 -9.22 6.26 7.79
CA VAL A 120 -10.55 6.15 7.16
C VAL A 120 -10.82 4.70 6.75
N THR A 121 -9.85 4.04 6.10
CA THR A 121 -9.94 2.63 5.71
C THR A 121 -10.14 1.72 6.94
N ALA A 122 -9.41 1.98 8.03
CA ALA A 122 -9.57 1.24 9.28
C ALA A 122 -10.96 1.43 9.90
N ALA A 123 -11.49 2.66 9.90
CA ALA A 123 -12.83 2.97 10.40
C ALA A 123 -13.94 2.29 9.57
N MET A 124 -13.82 2.31 8.24
CA MET A 124 -14.73 1.59 7.34
C MET A 124 -14.67 0.07 7.55
N THR A 125 -13.48 -0.47 7.80
CA THR A 125 -13.27 -1.88 8.16
C THR A 125 -14.01 -2.22 9.45
N GLY A 126 -13.84 -1.42 10.49
CA GLY A 126 -14.55 -1.60 11.77
C GLY A 126 -16.06 -1.51 11.63
N SER A 127 -16.55 -0.57 10.82
CA SER A 127 -18.00 -0.45 10.52
C SER A 127 -18.53 -1.70 9.81
N TRP A 128 -17.81 -2.20 8.82
CA TRP A 128 -18.19 -3.42 8.10
C TRP A 128 -18.22 -4.64 9.04
N LEU A 129 -17.23 -4.80 9.90
CA LEU A 129 -17.15 -5.90 10.88
C LEU A 129 -18.34 -5.86 11.85
N ARG A 130 -18.74 -4.68 12.33
CA ARG A 130 -19.88 -4.53 13.25
C ARG A 130 -21.26 -4.74 12.59
N GLY A 131 -21.39 -4.42 11.32
CA GLY A 131 -22.61 -4.60 10.53
C GLY A 131 -22.59 -5.91 9.75
N LYS A 132 -22.16 -5.85 8.50
CA LYS A 132 -22.21 -6.95 7.54
C LYS A 132 -21.50 -8.23 8.02
N GLY A 133 -20.33 -8.09 8.65
CA GLY A 133 -19.60 -9.24 9.21
C GLY A 133 -20.40 -10.00 10.26
N ARG A 134 -21.17 -9.30 11.12
CA ARG A 134 -22.07 -9.94 12.11
C ARG A 134 -23.28 -10.60 11.48
N GLU A 135 -23.89 -9.97 10.49
CA GLU A 135 -25.01 -10.56 9.74
C GLU A 135 -24.59 -11.89 9.13
N LEU A 136 -23.48 -11.90 8.39
CA LEU A 136 -22.96 -13.10 7.76
C LEU A 136 -22.60 -14.19 8.78
N ALA A 137 -22.03 -13.81 9.92
CA ALA A 137 -21.71 -14.75 10.99
C ALA A 137 -22.99 -15.36 11.62
N ALA A 138 -24.06 -14.56 11.80
CA ALA A 138 -25.35 -15.05 12.28
C ALA A 138 -26.03 -16.03 11.30
N GLU A 139 -25.81 -15.81 9.99
CA GLU A 139 -26.28 -16.69 8.91
C GLU A 139 -25.38 -17.92 8.70
N SER A 140 -24.31 -18.08 9.49
CA SER A 140 -23.28 -19.11 9.26
C SER A 140 -22.65 -19.04 7.86
N LYS A 141 -22.65 -17.86 7.25
CA LYS A 141 -22.05 -17.59 5.93
C LYS A 141 -20.57 -17.28 6.10
N PRO A 142 -19.64 -18.09 5.57
CA PRO A 142 -18.23 -17.76 5.62
C PRO A 142 -17.94 -16.50 4.80
N TRP A 143 -16.98 -15.70 5.27
CA TRP A 143 -16.61 -14.45 4.59
C TRP A 143 -15.08 -14.22 4.58
N PHE A 144 -14.67 -13.45 3.61
CA PHE A 144 -13.29 -12.96 3.45
C PHE A 144 -13.31 -11.45 3.27
N LEU A 145 -12.58 -10.72 4.07
CA LEU A 145 -12.43 -9.27 3.97
C LEU A 145 -10.97 -8.91 3.72
N ALA A 146 -10.68 -8.40 2.53
CA ALA A 146 -9.37 -7.84 2.19
C ALA A 146 -9.30 -6.37 2.66
N VAL A 147 -8.32 -6.06 3.50
CA VAL A 147 -8.07 -4.69 3.99
C VAL A 147 -6.68 -4.26 3.57
N ASN A 148 -6.60 -3.20 2.78
CA ASN A 148 -5.37 -2.74 2.15
C ASN A 148 -5.06 -1.30 2.52
N LEU A 149 -4.21 -1.14 3.52
CA LEU A 149 -3.70 0.15 3.95
C LEU A 149 -2.58 0.64 3.02
N VAL A 150 -2.34 1.94 2.99
CA VAL A 150 -1.36 2.57 2.10
C VAL A 150 0.04 2.56 2.70
N ASN A 151 0.16 2.96 3.98
CA ASN A 151 1.47 3.03 4.63
C ASN A 151 2.16 1.65 4.75
N PRO A 152 3.49 1.61 4.60
CA PRO A 152 4.48 2.70 4.66
C PRO A 152 4.82 3.38 3.32
N HIS A 153 3.93 3.37 2.35
CA HIS A 153 4.14 3.96 1.01
C HIS A 153 4.52 5.45 1.03
N ASP A 154 4.05 6.21 2.02
CA ASP A 154 4.31 7.65 2.15
C ASP A 154 5.80 8.01 2.16
N VAL A 155 6.68 7.06 2.55
CA VAL A 155 8.14 7.24 2.53
C VAL A 155 8.69 7.53 1.12
N MET A 156 7.95 7.14 0.07
CA MET A 156 8.36 7.39 -1.31
C MET A 156 8.43 8.89 -1.62
N PHE A 157 7.52 9.67 -1.05
CA PHE A 157 7.39 11.11 -1.28
C PHE A 157 7.96 11.96 -0.15
N TYR A 158 8.90 11.41 0.61
CA TYR A 158 9.51 12.12 1.73
C TYR A 158 10.64 13.05 1.27
N ASP A 159 10.57 14.32 1.68
CA ASP A 159 11.64 15.30 1.49
C ASP A 159 12.75 15.07 2.52
N THR A 160 13.90 14.63 2.06
CA THR A 160 15.07 14.33 2.91
C THR A 160 15.96 15.54 3.19
N ASP A 161 15.67 16.72 2.63
CA ASP A 161 16.47 17.93 2.83
C ASP A 161 16.55 18.31 4.32
N ALA A 162 17.65 18.86 4.76
CA ALA A 162 17.75 19.43 6.10
C ALA A 162 16.88 20.70 6.21
N PRO A 163 16.42 21.11 7.39
CA PRO A 163 15.74 22.37 7.57
C PRO A 163 16.56 23.52 7.01
N GLY A 164 15.94 24.39 6.21
CA GLY A 164 16.59 25.54 5.58
C GLY A 164 17.44 25.22 4.34
N THR A 165 17.47 23.96 3.90
CA THR A 165 18.10 23.56 2.62
C THR A 165 17.06 23.14 1.61
N ALA A 166 17.38 23.25 0.31
CA ALA A 166 16.54 22.81 -0.78
C ALA A 166 17.43 22.20 -1.88
N HIS A 167 17.50 20.88 -1.93
CA HIS A 167 18.27 20.13 -2.93
C HIS A 167 17.39 19.12 -3.67
N GLN A 168 16.64 18.30 -2.92
CA GLN A 168 15.77 17.26 -3.48
C GLN A 168 14.46 17.86 -4.01
N ALA A 169 13.73 18.58 -3.18
CA ALA A 169 12.38 19.06 -3.48
C ALA A 169 12.28 19.88 -4.78
N PRO A 170 13.21 20.82 -5.09
CA PRO A 170 13.13 21.63 -6.33
C PRO A 170 13.32 20.81 -7.62
N LYS A 171 13.88 19.61 -7.55
CA LYS A 171 14.16 18.74 -8.69
C LYS A 171 13.10 17.65 -8.89
N ALA A 172 12.18 17.50 -7.95
CA ALA A 172 11.14 16.47 -8.00
C ALA A 172 10.06 16.81 -9.03
N LEU A 173 9.63 15.83 -9.81
CA LEU A 173 8.46 15.95 -10.68
C LEU A 173 7.16 15.80 -9.89
N THR A 174 7.19 15.09 -8.77
CA THR A 174 6.07 14.96 -7.83
C THR A 174 6.32 15.80 -6.59
N HIS A 175 5.24 16.19 -5.95
CA HIS A 175 5.34 16.93 -4.71
C HIS A 175 5.86 16.05 -3.58
N VAL A 176 6.98 16.44 -2.97
CA VAL A 176 7.56 15.77 -1.79
C VAL A 176 7.39 16.64 -0.55
N VAL A 177 7.18 16.02 0.60
CA VAL A 177 6.87 16.71 1.86
C VAL A 177 7.61 16.10 3.05
N ARG A 178 7.70 16.89 4.12
CA ARG A 178 8.16 16.44 5.43
C ARG A 178 7.12 15.57 6.12
N GLU A 179 7.53 14.99 7.23
CA GLU A 179 6.65 14.27 8.14
C GLU A 179 5.47 15.14 8.63
N PRO A 180 4.32 14.53 8.90
CA PRO A 180 3.19 15.21 9.53
C PRO A 180 3.59 15.78 10.90
N ARG A 181 2.92 16.86 11.32
CA ARG A 181 3.09 17.46 12.67
C ARG A 181 2.38 16.65 13.78
N ASP A 182 2.06 15.39 13.53
CA ASP A 182 1.48 14.48 14.52
C ASP A 182 2.59 14.01 15.48
N PRO A 183 2.36 14.00 16.80
CA PRO A 183 3.33 13.51 17.79
C PRO A 183 3.82 12.08 17.54
N LEU A 184 3.03 11.24 16.88
CA LEU A 184 3.45 9.90 16.47
C LEU A 184 4.70 9.94 15.59
N TYR A 185 4.80 10.93 14.69
CA TYR A 185 5.91 11.10 13.77
C TYR A 185 7.12 11.82 14.37
N ALA A 186 6.98 12.39 15.57
CA ALA A 186 8.08 13.06 16.28
C ALA A 186 9.12 12.09 16.87
N LYS A 187 8.82 10.78 16.92
CA LYS A 187 9.74 9.78 17.48
C LYS A 187 11.01 9.70 16.64
N GLN A 188 12.15 9.83 17.30
CA GLN A 188 13.47 9.59 16.73
C GLN A 188 13.91 8.15 17.04
N TRP A 189 14.46 7.48 16.03
CA TRP A 189 14.93 6.11 16.14
C TRP A 189 16.46 6.08 16.07
N HIS A 190 17.06 5.31 16.96
CA HIS A 190 18.50 5.07 16.95
C HIS A 190 18.76 3.71 16.33
N PHE A 191 19.38 3.70 15.16
CA PHE A 191 19.72 2.49 14.41
C PHE A 191 20.92 2.77 13.50
N ASP A 192 21.63 1.71 13.15
CA ASP A 192 22.66 1.77 12.13
C ASP A 192 22.06 1.58 10.74
N LEU A 193 22.58 2.30 9.75
CA LEU A 193 22.20 2.05 8.38
C LEU A 193 22.69 0.65 7.96
N PRO A 194 21.97 -0.05 7.05
CA PRO A 194 22.38 -1.36 6.56
C PRO A 194 23.82 -1.33 6.02
N ALA A 195 24.60 -2.37 6.26
CA ALA A 195 26.01 -2.45 5.85
C ALA A 195 26.20 -2.25 4.32
N ASN A 196 25.21 -2.62 3.52
CA ASN A 196 25.21 -2.45 2.07
C ASN A 196 24.64 -1.10 1.59
N HIS A 197 24.31 -0.19 2.49
CA HIS A 197 23.72 1.13 2.14
C HIS A 197 24.59 1.90 1.14
N ALA A 198 25.91 1.91 1.31
CA ALA A 198 26.84 2.62 0.44
C ALA A 198 27.39 1.76 -0.71
N GLN A 199 26.84 0.57 -0.95
CA GLN A 199 27.34 -0.33 -2.01
C GLN A 199 27.16 0.32 -3.39
N PRO A 200 28.23 0.44 -4.19
CA PRO A 200 28.16 1.02 -5.54
C PRO A 200 27.16 0.29 -6.44
N LEU A 201 26.50 1.03 -7.32
CA LEU A 201 25.52 0.45 -8.26
C LEU A 201 26.15 -0.43 -9.34
N ASP A 202 27.45 -0.29 -9.56
CA ASP A 202 28.26 -1.07 -10.47
C ASP A 202 29.06 -2.20 -9.76
N ALA A 203 28.82 -2.40 -8.47
CA ALA A 203 29.42 -3.50 -7.72
C ALA A 203 29.07 -4.86 -8.36
N PRO A 204 30.02 -5.83 -8.34
CA PRO A 204 29.78 -7.17 -8.87
C PRO A 204 28.48 -7.80 -8.32
N GLY A 205 27.66 -8.36 -9.23
CA GLY A 205 26.39 -8.97 -8.89
C GLY A 205 25.18 -8.02 -8.79
N ARG A 206 25.37 -6.71 -9.00
CA ARG A 206 24.27 -5.77 -9.10
C ARG A 206 23.68 -5.73 -10.51
N PRO A 207 22.35 -5.94 -10.69
CA PRO A 207 21.70 -5.80 -11.97
C PRO A 207 21.78 -4.36 -12.50
N PRO A 208 22.04 -4.15 -13.81
CA PRO A 208 22.02 -2.80 -14.43
C PRO A 208 20.69 -2.04 -14.19
N ALA A 209 19.57 -2.76 -14.12
CA ALA A 209 18.25 -2.19 -13.83
C ALA A 209 18.19 -1.37 -12.53
N HIS A 210 19.06 -1.64 -11.54
CA HIS A 210 19.11 -0.82 -10.33
C HIS A 210 19.53 0.64 -10.62
N ARG A 211 20.42 0.85 -11.57
CA ARG A 211 20.87 2.19 -11.99
C ARG A 211 19.76 2.93 -12.73
N ASP A 212 19.04 2.22 -13.61
CA ASP A 212 17.94 2.80 -14.37
C ASP A 212 16.76 3.14 -13.45
N PHE A 213 16.47 2.27 -12.49
CA PHE A 213 15.47 2.55 -11.46
C PHE A 213 15.85 3.80 -10.63
N LEU A 214 17.10 3.95 -10.21
CA LEU A 214 17.54 5.13 -9.47
C LEU A 214 17.33 6.41 -10.30
N ARG A 215 17.70 6.41 -11.59
CA ARG A 215 17.48 7.56 -12.47
C ARG A 215 16.00 7.95 -12.57
N SER A 216 15.11 6.96 -12.69
CA SER A 216 13.66 7.21 -12.70
C SER A 216 13.16 7.74 -11.37
N HIS A 217 13.66 7.18 -10.26
CA HIS A 217 13.33 7.64 -8.91
C HIS A 217 13.80 9.08 -8.68
N ASP A 218 15.03 9.41 -9.09
CA ASP A 218 15.58 10.77 -8.92
C ASP A 218 14.81 11.81 -9.73
N ALA A 219 14.35 11.44 -10.94
CA ALA A 219 13.48 12.29 -11.72
C ALA A 219 12.11 12.48 -11.06
N LEU A 220 11.53 11.44 -10.44
CA LEU A 220 10.19 11.47 -9.85
C LEU A 220 10.16 12.25 -8.52
N VAL A 221 11.07 11.95 -7.61
CA VAL A 221 11.06 12.45 -6.22
C VAL A 221 12.28 13.32 -5.87
N GLY A 222 13.09 13.68 -6.85
CA GLY A 222 14.34 14.44 -6.69
C GLY A 222 15.50 13.56 -6.23
N GLU A 223 16.70 13.98 -6.61
CA GLU A 223 17.93 13.32 -6.24
C GLU A 223 18.15 13.35 -4.72
N ILE A 224 18.36 12.19 -4.13
CA ILE A 224 18.73 12.05 -2.72
C ILE A 224 20.24 11.80 -2.64
N PRO A 225 21.05 12.83 -2.30
CA PRO A 225 22.48 12.63 -2.10
C PRO A 225 22.76 11.53 -1.09
N ASN A 226 23.80 10.72 -1.34
CA ASN A 226 24.16 9.61 -0.46
C ASN A 226 24.84 10.11 0.83
N GLU A 227 24.09 10.85 1.63
CA GLU A 227 24.49 11.42 2.90
C GLU A 227 23.79 10.69 4.06
N VAL A 228 24.57 10.18 5.01
CA VAL A 228 24.04 9.45 6.19
C VAL A 228 22.91 10.19 6.91
N PRO A 229 22.98 11.53 7.15
CA PRO A 229 21.87 12.24 7.79
C PRO A 229 20.56 12.20 7.01
N ARG A 230 20.59 12.21 5.66
CA ARG A 230 19.39 12.11 4.82
C ARG A 230 18.74 10.74 4.94
N TRP A 231 19.54 9.69 4.87
CA TRP A 231 19.08 8.32 5.02
C TRP A 231 18.52 8.06 6.41
N ARG A 232 19.11 8.63 7.46
CA ARG A 232 18.57 8.54 8.82
C ARG A 232 17.21 9.24 8.93
N ARG A 233 17.04 10.43 8.36
CA ARG A 233 15.72 11.10 8.32
C ARG A 233 14.69 10.25 7.59
N ARG A 234 15.02 9.72 6.42
CA ARG A 234 14.12 8.84 5.64
C ARG A 234 13.72 7.59 6.40
N HIS A 235 14.68 6.92 7.04
CA HIS A 235 14.39 5.74 7.85
C HIS A 235 13.56 6.07 9.10
N ASN A 236 13.80 7.19 9.76
CA ASN A 236 12.95 7.65 10.85
C ASN A 236 11.50 7.84 10.40
N TYR A 237 11.30 8.47 9.26
CA TYR A 237 9.98 8.65 8.68
C TYR A 237 9.34 7.29 8.33
N TYR A 238 10.07 6.40 7.66
CA TYR A 238 9.62 5.05 7.35
C TYR A 238 9.15 4.28 8.58
N LEU A 239 9.95 4.27 9.66
CA LEU A 239 9.59 3.57 10.89
C LEU A 239 8.38 4.21 11.60
N ASN A 240 8.19 5.51 11.45
CA ASN A 240 6.99 6.17 11.96
C ASN A 240 5.76 5.88 11.09
N CYS A 241 5.90 5.74 9.77
CA CYS A 241 4.83 5.21 8.91
C CYS A 241 4.41 3.79 9.31
N LEU A 242 5.38 2.93 9.69
CA LEU A 242 5.08 1.57 10.20
C LEU A 242 4.31 1.63 11.54
N ARG A 243 4.66 2.56 12.42
CA ARG A 243 3.91 2.75 13.68
C ARG A 243 2.48 3.22 13.43
N ASP A 244 2.30 4.08 12.44
CA ASP A 244 0.98 4.62 12.10
C ASP A 244 0.08 3.54 11.51
N VAL A 245 0.58 2.75 10.57
CA VAL A 245 -0.19 1.64 10.02
C VAL A 245 -0.46 0.55 11.06
N ASP A 246 0.48 0.27 11.97
CA ASP A 246 0.26 -0.69 13.07
C ASP A 246 -0.87 -0.22 14.00
N ARG A 247 -0.95 1.08 14.30
CA ARG A 247 -2.08 1.69 15.04
C ARG A 247 -3.41 1.47 14.32
N ASN A 248 -3.46 1.70 13.02
CA ASN A 248 -4.67 1.53 12.23
C ASN A 248 -5.08 0.05 12.10
N ILE A 249 -4.11 -0.86 11.96
CA ILE A 249 -4.36 -2.31 12.02
C ILE A 249 -4.92 -2.72 13.39
N ALA A 250 -4.32 -2.22 14.47
CA ALA A 250 -4.79 -2.52 15.82
C ALA A 250 -6.22 -2.04 16.04
N ALA A 251 -6.59 -0.86 15.54
CA ALA A 251 -7.94 -0.33 15.61
C ALA A 251 -8.95 -1.22 14.86
N ALA A 252 -8.63 -1.61 13.62
CA ALA A 252 -9.48 -2.52 12.84
C ALA A 252 -9.63 -3.90 13.51
N LEU A 253 -8.54 -4.47 14.06
CA LEU A 253 -8.57 -5.76 14.75
C LEU A 253 -9.31 -5.72 16.09
N ALA A 254 -9.28 -4.60 16.82
CA ALA A 254 -10.02 -4.45 18.06
C ALA A 254 -11.54 -4.60 17.82
N GLU A 255 -12.04 -4.04 16.74
CA GLU A 255 -13.43 -4.19 16.33
C GLU A 255 -13.77 -5.65 15.97
N GLY A 256 -12.86 -6.37 15.31
CA GLY A 256 -13.03 -7.79 14.98
C GLY A 256 -13.08 -8.67 16.23
N LYS A 257 -12.22 -8.45 17.22
CA LYS A 257 -12.17 -9.24 18.47
C LYS A 257 -13.47 -9.16 19.28
N THR A 258 -14.12 -8.02 19.28
CA THR A 258 -15.38 -7.82 19.97
C THR A 258 -16.54 -8.51 19.27
N THR A 259 -16.35 -8.96 18.04
CA THR A 259 -17.46 -9.31 17.15
C THR A 259 -17.46 -10.77 16.64
N ILE A 260 -16.29 -11.40 16.34
CA ILE A 260 -16.29 -12.54 15.41
C ILE A 260 -15.27 -13.66 15.73
N PHE A 261 -14.22 -13.41 16.50
CA PHE A 261 -13.26 -14.48 16.79
C PHE A 261 -13.81 -15.46 17.84
N ARG A 262 -14.55 -16.47 17.38
CA ARG A 262 -14.43 -17.78 18.03
C ARG A 262 -13.15 -18.42 17.47
N PRO A 263 -12.21 -18.86 18.30
CA PRO A 263 -11.20 -19.81 17.85
C PRO A 263 -11.98 -20.97 17.20
N LEU A 264 -11.53 -21.44 16.05
CA LEU A 264 -11.90 -22.78 15.62
C LEU A 264 -11.29 -23.68 16.70
N ASP A 265 -12.13 -24.12 17.64
CA ASP A 265 -11.76 -25.15 18.59
C ASP A 265 -11.38 -26.36 17.78
N ALA A 266 -10.13 -26.83 17.99
CA ALA A 266 -9.51 -27.95 17.34
C ALA A 266 -10.27 -29.25 17.60
#